data_f39e20603b5c45522b0a17fe2c6ecd56
#
_entry.id   f39e20603b5c45522b0a17fe2c6ecd56
#
_cell.length_a   1.000
_cell.length_b   1.000
_cell.length_c   1.000
_cell.angle_alpha   90.00
_cell.angle_beta   90.00
_cell.angle_gamma   90.00
#
_symmetry.space_group_name_H-M   'P 1'
#
loop_
_entity.id
_entity.type
_entity.pdbx_description
1 polymer ?
#
loop_
_entity_poly.entity_id
_entity_poly.type
_entity_poly.pdbx_seq_one_letter_code
_entity_poly.pdbx_strand_id
1 'polypeptide(L)'
;IGVGAGPTKTLAKSAQWASKEWKQFRGVLALTRGNPQRTRKLLSLQPVEEIWGVGNRIARKLNVLGIKTALDLALTNPAFIRKNFSVVLERTVRELNGESCLSLEEAPSTKQQIVCSRSFGVKITEYESLRQAICQHAERASEKLRKERQYCRHISVFIKTSPFAAKEPYYGNVATEKLLTPTQDTRDIIAAATMALERIWRDEHRYAKAGVMLNDFTGSGVSQLQLFDERPPRPHSAELMKVLDGINHSGLGKVWFAGRGIAPEWQMKREMLSPAYTTRWSDIPEAKLA
;
A
#
# COMPACT_ATOMS: atom_id res chain seq x y z
N ILE A 1 -5.57 -5.41 18.54
CA ILE A 1 -5.54 -6.26 17.33
C ILE A 1 -6.81 -7.09 17.32
N GLY A 2 -7.44 -7.27 16.12
CA GLY A 2 -8.60 -8.14 15.95
C GLY A 2 -8.26 -9.30 15.02
N VAL A 3 -8.62 -10.52 15.43
CA VAL A 3 -8.45 -11.76 14.66
C VAL A 3 -9.81 -12.33 14.30
N GLY A 4 -10.02 -12.68 13.04
CA GLY A 4 -11.24 -13.31 12.54
C GLY A 4 -10.93 -14.57 11.75
N ALA A 5 -11.66 -15.64 12.01
CA ALA A 5 -11.66 -16.86 11.22
C ALA A 5 -13.04 -17.12 10.63
N GLY A 6 -13.12 -17.72 9.45
CA GLY A 6 -14.39 -18.03 8.80
C GLY A 6 -14.23 -18.97 7.60
N PRO A 7 -15.32 -19.58 7.13
CA PRO A 7 -15.31 -20.51 6.00
C PRO A 7 -14.87 -19.89 4.67
N THR A 8 -15.00 -18.57 4.54
CA THR A 8 -14.59 -17.78 3.38
C THR A 8 -13.77 -16.57 3.83
N LYS A 9 -12.99 -15.97 2.91
CA LYS A 9 -12.22 -14.75 3.21
C LYS A 9 -13.12 -13.60 3.66
N THR A 10 -14.27 -13.40 3.04
CA THR A 10 -15.23 -12.35 3.41
C THR A 10 -15.82 -12.59 4.79
N LEU A 11 -16.24 -13.82 5.13
CA LEU A 11 -16.73 -14.14 6.47
C LEU A 11 -15.63 -14.02 7.55
N ALA A 12 -14.39 -14.38 7.24
CA ALA A 12 -13.26 -14.17 8.15
C ALA A 12 -13.03 -12.68 8.42
N LYS A 13 -13.18 -11.81 7.40
CA LYS A 13 -13.09 -10.35 7.56
C LYS A 13 -14.27 -9.78 8.34
N SER A 14 -15.48 -10.29 8.16
CA SER A 14 -16.65 -9.93 8.98
C SER A 14 -16.46 -10.33 10.45
N ALA A 15 -15.91 -11.52 10.71
CA ALA A 15 -15.54 -11.94 12.05
C ALA A 15 -14.46 -11.03 12.67
N GLN A 16 -13.46 -10.64 11.90
CA GLN A 16 -12.40 -9.73 12.34
C GLN A 16 -12.94 -8.32 12.64
N TRP A 17 -13.89 -7.81 11.86
CA TRP A 17 -14.59 -6.57 12.15
C TRP A 17 -15.34 -6.68 13.49
N ALA A 18 -16.19 -7.69 13.66
CA ALA A 18 -16.96 -7.91 14.89
C ALA A 18 -16.07 -8.10 16.13
N SER A 19 -14.90 -8.74 15.99
CA SER A 19 -13.97 -8.95 17.09
C SER A 19 -13.37 -7.66 17.65
N LYS A 20 -13.34 -6.58 16.84
CA LYS A 20 -12.91 -5.25 17.27
C LYS A 20 -14.07 -4.41 17.80
N GLU A 21 -15.24 -4.52 17.18
CA GLU A 21 -16.41 -3.73 17.52
C GLU A 21 -16.98 -4.12 18.88
N TRP A 22 -17.04 -5.41 19.18
CA TRP A 22 -17.65 -5.90 20.41
C TRP A 22 -16.61 -6.45 21.41
N LYS A 23 -16.41 -5.74 22.50
CA LYS A 23 -15.43 -6.06 23.57
C LYS A 23 -15.59 -7.48 24.12
N GLN A 24 -16.81 -8.05 24.11
CA GLN A 24 -17.07 -9.41 24.58
C GLN A 24 -16.26 -10.48 23.86
N PHE A 25 -15.84 -10.25 22.62
CA PHE A 25 -15.00 -11.19 21.85
C PHE A 25 -13.51 -11.09 22.18
N ARG A 26 -13.08 -10.13 23.00
CA ARG A 26 -11.68 -9.96 23.42
C ARG A 26 -10.72 -9.95 22.23
N GLY A 27 -11.15 -9.40 21.09
CA GLY A 27 -10.35 -9.29 19.87
C GLY A 27 -10.28 -10.56 19.02
N VAL A 28 -10.98 -11.65 19.34
CA VAL A 28 -10.95 -12.90 18.57
C VAL A 28 -12.35 -13.43 18.31
N LEU A 29 -12.68 -13.71 17.05
CA LEU A 29 -13.95 -14.35 16.69
C LEU A 29 -13.75 -15.36 15.55
N ALA A 30 -14.30 -16.56 15.73
CA ALA A 30 -14.39 -17.59 14.69
C ALA A 30 -15.84 -17.83 14.29
N LEU A 31 -16.12 -17.83 13.00
CA LEU A 31 -17.35 -18.30 12.38
C LEU A 31 -17.13 -19.70 11.84
N THR A 32 -17.94 -20.65 12.23
CA THR A 32 -17.83 -22.04 11.79
C THR A 32 -19.07 -22.45 11.00
N ARG A 33 -18.93 -23.41 10.10
CA ARG A 33 -20.06 -23.99 9.34
C ARG A 33 -21.11 -24.64 10.25
N GLY A 34 -20.70 -25.12 11.43
CA GLY A 34 -21.58 -25.74 12.41
C GLY A 34 -22.54 -24.78 13.14
N ASN A 35 -22.34 -23.45 12.99
CA ASN A 35 -23.21 -22.47 13.63
C ASN A 35 -23.67 -21.37 12.64
N PRO A 36 -24.57 -21.69 11.71
CA PRO A 36 -25.06 -20.72 10.73
C PRO A 36 -25.88 -19.60 11.36
N GLN A 37 -26.54 -19.84 12.48
CA GLN A 37 -27.32 -18.81 13.19
C GLN A 37 -26.44 -17.70 13.72
N ARG A 38 -25.26 -18.03 14.25
CA ARG A 38 -24.27 -17.04 14.70
C ARG A 38 -23.77 -16.18 13.55
N THR A 39 -23.48 -16.79 12.42
CA THR A 39 -23.10 -16.08 11.20
C THR A 39 -24.19 -15.14 10.75
N ARG A 40 -25.45 -15.63 10.64
CA ARG A 40 -26.61 -14.82 10.25
C ARG A 40 -26.85 -13.64 11.19
N LYS A 41 -26.75 -13.85 12.52
CA LYS A 41 -26.87 -12.79 13.52
C LYS A 41 -25.77 -11.74 13.35
N LEU A 42 -24.52 -12.15 13.12
CA LEU A 42 -23.44 -11.22 12.87
C LEU A 42 -23.72 -10.36 11.63
N LEU A 43 -24.07 -10.99 10.50
CA LEU A 43 -24.33 -10.29 9.25
C LEU A 43 -25.53 -9.34 9.34
N SER A 44 -26.53 -9.62 10.18
CA SER A 44 -27.67 -8.71 10.40
C SER A 44 -27.31 -7.45 11.18
N LEU A 45 -26.20 -7.48 11.92
CA LEU A 45 -25.69 -6.36 12.71
C LEU A 45 -24.56 -5.58 12.02
N GLN A 46 -23.96 -6.16 11.00
CA GLN A 46 -22.87 -5.54 10.26
C GLN A 46 -23.42 -4.60 9.18
N PRO A 47 -23.12 -3.27 9.22
CA PRO A 47 -23.48 -2.35 8.16
C PRO A 47 -22.84 -2.75 6.83
N VAL A 48 -23.52 -2.48 5.71
CA VAL A 48 -23.04 -2.87 4.37
C VAL A 48 -21.72 -2.20 4.00
N GLU A 49 -21.45 -1.00 4.46
CA GLU A 49 -20.22 -0.24 4.28
C GLU A 49 -19.00 -0.84 4.99
N GLU A 50 -19.25 -1.66 6.02
CA GLU A 50 -18.19 -2.35 6.77
C GLU A 50 -17.81 -3.71 6.17
N ILE A 51 -18.46 -4.11 5.09
CA ILE A 51 -18.09 -5.33 4.35
C ILE A 51 -16.80 -5.10 3.57
N TRP A 52 -15.87 -6.03 3.71
CA TRP A 52 -14.63 -6.01 2.93
C TRP A 52 -14.91 -6.00 1.42
N GLY A 53 -14.41 -4.96 0.73
CA GLY A 53 -14.63 -4.74 -0.68
C GLY A 53 -15.82 -3.82 -1.02
N VAL A 54 -16.61 -3.41 -0.05
CA VAL A 54 -17.69 -2.43 -0.22
C VAL A 54 -17.19 -1.04 0.18
N GLY A 55 -16.85 -0.22 -0.80
CA GLY A 55 -16.45 1.18 -0.56
C GLY A 55 -17.66 2.13 -0.51
N ASN A 56 -17.47 3.36 0.00
CA ASN A 56 -18.52 4.35 0.22
C ASN A 56 -19.45 4.59 -0.99
N ARG A 57 -18.93 4.53 -2.22
CA ARG A 57 -19.74 4.72 -3.44
C ARG A 57 -20.68 3.54 -3.69
N ILE A 58 -20.22 2.32 -3.43
CA ILE A 58 -21.02 1.10 -3.56
C ILE A 58 -22.06 1.06 -2.43
N ALA A 59 -21.64 1.33 -1.20
CA ALA A 59 -22.51 1.38 -0.03
C ALA A 59 -23.69 2.33 -0.21
N ARG A 60 -23.45 3.56 -0.71
CA ARG A 60 -24.54 4.52 -1.00
C ARG A 60 -25.54 3.97 -2.02
N LYS A 61 -25.08 3.31 -3.09
CA LYS A 61 -25.98 2.69 -4.07
C LYS A 61 -26.78 1.53 -3.49
N LEU A 62 -26.16 0.69 -2.65
CA LEU A 62 -26.82 -0.40 -1.96
C LEU A 62 -27.89 0.12 -0.98
N ASN A 63 -27.57 1.16 -0.20
CA ASN A 63 -28.50 1.79 0.72
C ASN A 63 -29.74 2.37 0.02
N VAL A 64 -29.60 2.97 -1.17
CA VAL A 64 -30.72 3.43 -2.00
C VAL A 64 -31.63 2.27 -2.42
N LEU A 65 -31.08 1.07 -2.62
CA LEU A 65 -31.83 -0.15 -2.94
C LEU A 65 -32.41 -0.85 -1.70
N GLY A 66 -32.27 -0.26 -0.51
CA GLY A 66 -32.74 -0.84 0.75
C GLY A 66 -31.83 -1.89 1.36
N ILE A 67 -30.65 -2.14 0.75
CA ILE A 67 -29.65 -3.10 1.23
C ILE A 67 -28.73 -2.36 2.23
N LYS A 68 -29.01 -2.51 3.52
CA LYS A 68 -28.34 -1.75 4.59
C LYS A 68 -27.35 -2.58 5.40
N THR A 69 -27.55 -3.89 5.47
CA THR A 69 -26.72 -4.81 6.27
C THR A 69 -26.02 -5.84 5.39
N ALA A 70 -25.02 -6.50 5.95
CA ALA A 70 -24.35 -7.62 5.30
C ALA A 70 -25.32 -8.79 5.03
N LEU A 71 -26.33 -8.97 5.90
CA LEU A 71 -27.35 -9.98 5.69
C LEU A 71 -28.24 -9.63 4.50
N ASP A 72 -28.69 -8.37 4.37
CA ASP A 72 -29.49 -7.94 3.22
C ASP A 72 -28.73 -8.20 1.92
N LEU A 73 -27.43 -7.87 1.89
CA LEU A 73 -26.60 -8.16 0.73
C LEU A 73 -26.45 -9.65 0.46
N ALA A 74 -26.25 -10.48 1.49
CA ALA A 74 -26.13 -11.92 1.37
C ALA A 74 -27.41 -12.56 0.82
N LEU A 75 -28.59 -12.03 1.16
CA LEU A 75 -29.90 -12.50 0.69
C LEU A 75 -30.27 -11.98 -0.71
N THR A 76 -29.53 -11.00 -1.23
CA THR A 76 -29.82 -10.44 -2.56
C THR A 76 -29.36 -11.41 -3.66
N ASN A 77 -30.15 -11.50 -4.74
CA ASN A 77 -29.85 -12.37 -5.87
C ASN A 77 -28.48 -12.01 -6.49
N PRO A 78 -27.54 -12.98 -6.58
CA PRO A 78 -26.20 -12.73 -7.13
C PRO A 78 -26.22 -12.20 -8.57
N ALA A 79 -27.14 -12.67 -9.42
CA ALA A 79 -27.27 -12.22 -10.81
C ALA A 79 -27.71 -10.75 -10.89
N PHE A 80 -28.59 -10.31 -10.00
CA PHE A 80 -28.99 -8.90 -9.86
C PHE A 80 -27.77 -8.03 -9.49
N ILE A 81 -26.98 -8.47 -8.52
CA ILE A 81 -25.77 -7.75 -8.08
C ILE A 81 -24.75 -7.68 -9.23
N ARG A 82 -24.53 -8.79 -9.95
CA ARG A 82 -23.62 -8.80 -11.10
C ARG A 82 -24.03 -7.81 -12.19
N LYS A 83 -25.32 -7.75 -12.52
CA LYS A 83 -25.87 -6.86 -13.57
C LYS A 83 -25.75 -5.37 -13.18
N ASN A 84 -26.04 -5.01 -11.94
CA ASN A 84 -26.14 -3.62 -11.50
C ASN A 84 -24.84 -3.05 -10.89
N PHE A 85 -23.90 -3.90 -10.50
CA PHE A 85 -22.64 -3.50 -9.86
C PHE A 85 -21.43 -4.13 -10.57
N SER A 86 -21.04 -5.34 -10.15
CA SER A 86 -19.87 -6.02 -10.71
C SER A 86 -19.81 -7.50 -10.33
N VAL A 87 -19.01 -8.28 -11.09
CA VAL A 87 -18.67 -9.66 -10.73
C VAL A 87 -17.93 -9.76 -9.40
N VAL A 88 -17.19 -8.74 -8.99
CA VAL A 88 -16.49 -8.71 -7.72
C VAL A 88 -17.47 -8.67 -6.55
N LEU A 89 -18.49 -7.82 -6.64
CA LEU A 89 -19.52 -7.74 -5.61
C LEU A 89 -20.42 -8.99 -5.59
N GLU A 90 -20.69 -9.59 -6.75
CA GLU A 90 -21.36 -10.90 -6.83
C GLU A 90 -20.59 -11.97 -6.04
N ARG A 91 -19.27 -12.07 -6.22
CA ARG A 91 -18.43 -12.99 -5.46
C ARG A 91 -18.50 -12.71 -3.96
N THR A 92 -18.56 -11.44 -3.56
CA THR A 92 -18.77 -11.06 -2.15
C THR A 92 -20.09 -11.62 -1.61
N VAL A 93 -21.18 -11.53 -2.37
CA VAL A 93 -22.48 -12.14 -1.97
C VAL A 93 -22.37 -13.64 -1.79
N ARG A 94 -21.73 -14.35 -2.71
CA ARG A 94 -21.50 -15.80 -2.60
C ARG A 94 -20.65 -16.15 -1.39
N GLU A 95 -19.58 -15.41 -1.13
CA GLU A 95 -18.73 -15.63 0.04
C GLU A 95 -19.44 -15.36 1.36
N LEU A 96 -20.33 -14.37 1.45
CA LEU A 96 -21.18 -14.14 2.62
C LEU A 96 -22.13 -15.31 2.90
N ASN A 97 -22.51 -16.06 1.85
CA ASN A 97 -23.29 -17.29 1.95
C ASN A 97 -22.42 -18.55 2.15
N GLY A 98 -21.12 -18.42 2.35
CA GLY A 98 -20.21 -19.53 2.65
C GLY A 98 -19.63 -20.24 1.44
N GLU A 99 -19.88 -19.76 0.20
CA GLU A 99 -19.28 -20.26 -1.03
C GLU A 99 -17.91 -19.56 -1.25
N SER A 100 -16.80 -20.30 -1.18
CA SER A 100 -15.47 -19.75 -1.39
C SER A 100 -15.22 -19.43 -2.86
N CYS A 101 -15.11 -18.14 -3.19
CA CYS A 101 -14.82 -17.63 -4.54
C CYS A 101 -13.38 -17.13 -4.72
N LEU A 102 -12.63 -17.01 -3.62
CA LEU A 102 -11.26 -16.54 -3.59
C LEU A 102 -10.34 -17.65 -3.09
N SER A 103 -9.62 -18.28 -4.00
CA SER A 103 -8.64 -19.31 -3.66
C SER A 103 -7.49 -18.74 -2.82
N LEU A 104 -6.78 -19.62 -2.12
CA LEU A 104 -5.51 -19.28 -1.51
C LEU A 104 -4.47 -19.19 -2.62
N GLU A 105 -3.78 -18.04 -2.72
CA GLU A 105 -2.67 -17.87 -3.65
C GLU A 105 -1.42 -18.51 -3.04
N GLU A 106 -0.92 -19.58 -3.63
CA GLU A 106 0.31 -20.27 -3.20
C GLU A 106 1.57 -19.48 -3.58
N ALA A 107 1.51 -18.74 -4.69
CA ALA A 107 2.57 -17.85 -5.12
C ALA A 107 2.02 -16.45 -5.44
N PRO A 108 2.68 -15.37 -4.99
CA PRO A 108 2.26 -14.01 -5.32
C PRO A 108 2.43 -13.76 -6.81
N SER A 109 1.43 -13.15 -7.43
CA SER A 109 1.51 -12.69 -8.82
C SER A 109 2.61 -11.63 -8.97
N THR A 110 3.20 -11.56 -10.18
CA THR A 110 4.19 -10.53 -10.53
C THR A 110 3.61 -9.14 -10.28
N LYS A 111 4.36 -8.31 -9.57
CA LYS A 111 3.92 -6.95 -9.25
C LYS A 111 3.78 -6.12 -10.52
N GLN A 112 2.65 -5.43 -10.64
CA GLN A 112 2.38 -4.50 -11.73
C GLN A 112 2.62 -3.04 -11.33
N GLN A 113 2.83 -2.80 -10.03
CA GLN A 113 3.07 -1.48 -9.48
C GLN A 113 3.89 -1.59 -8.19
N ILE A 114 4.82 -0.66 -8.00
CA ILE A 114 5.58 -0.50 -6.75
C ILE A 114 5.33 0.90 -6.22
N VAL A 115 4.83 0.99 -4.98
CA VAL A 115 4.59 2.27 -4.30
C VAL A 115 5.46 2.36 -3.06
N CYS A 116 6.21 3.46 -2.93
CA CYS A 116 6.93 3.82 -1.73
C CYS A 116 6.46 5.19 -1.25
N SER A 117 5.80 5.24 -0.10
CA SER A 117 5.28 6.47 0.47
C SER A 117 5.27 6.42 1.99
N ARG A 118 5.30 7.60 2.62
CA ARG A 118 5.13 7.77 4.07
C ARG A 118 4.35 9.03 4.38
N SER A 119 3.61 9.00 5.47
CA SER A 119 3.14 10.21 6.13
C SER A 119 4.30 10.77 6.97
N PHE A 120 4.41 12.08 7.00
CA PHE A 120 5.47 12.76 7.70
C PHE A 120 5.12 12.94 9.18
N GLY A 121 6.11 12.84 10.06
CA GLY A 121 5.95 13.10 11.50
C GLY A 121 5.74 14.59 11.79
N VAL A 122 6.38 15.44 10.97
CA VAL A 122 6.18 16.88 10.90
C VAL A 122 5.81 17.24 9.47
N LYS A 123 4.79 18.09 9.29
CA LYS A 123 4.37 18.53 7.95
C LYS A 123 5.49 19.32 7.28
N ILE A 124 5.73 19.04 6.02
CA ILE A 124 6.79 19.69 5.22
C ILE A 124 6.21 20.93 4.53
N THR A 125 6.92 22.06 4.64
CA THR A 125 6.61 23.35 4.01
C THR A 125 7.65 23.80 3.00
N GLU A 126 8.84 23.18 3.01
CA GLU A 126 9.97 23.55 2.17
C GLU A 126 10.16 22.55 1.04
N TYR A 127 10.39 23.08 -0.16
CA TYR A 127 10.62 22.26 -1.36
C TYR A 127 11.78 21.28 -1.19
N GLU A 128 12.92 21.77 -0.66
CA GLU A 128 14.11 20.93 -0.54
C GLU A 128 13.89 19.72 0.41
N SER A 129 13.20 19.94 1.51
CA SER A 129 12.83 18.86 2.44
C SER A 129 11.92 17.82 1.77
N LEU A 130 10.97 18.26 0.94
CA LEU A 130 10.08 17.36 0.21
C LEU A 130 10.83 16.62 -0.91
N ARG A 131 11.74 17.30 -1.61
CA ARG A 131 12.62 16.71 -2.63
C ARG A 131 13.48 15.60 -2.04
N GLN A 132 14.07 15.81 -0.87
CA GLN A 132 14.84 14.79 -0.15
C GLN A 132 13.97 13.57 0.21
N ALA A 133 12.74 13.79 0.66
CA ALA A 133 11.80 12.71 0.93
C ALA A 133 11.46 11.90 -0.32
N ILE A 134 11.23 12.57 -1.46
CA ILE A 134 10.98 11.92 -2.75
C ILE A 134 12.22 11.13 -3.21
N CYS A 135 13.44 11.67 -3.06
CA CYS A 135 14.67 10.92 -3.36
C CYS A 135 14.75 9.63 -2.54
N GLN A 136 14.48 9.69 -1.25
CA GLN A 136 14.47 8.50 -0.39
C GLN A 136 13.41 7.47 -0.82
N HIS A 137 12.22 7.93 -1.21
CA HIS A 137 11.16 7.03 -1.69
C HIS A 137 11.52 6.42 -3.04
N ALA A 138 12.17 7.18 -3.93
CA ALA A 138 12.66 6.71 -5.22
C ALA A 138 13.75 5.64 -5.06
N GLU A 139 14.74 5.86 -4.18
CA GLU A 139 15.76 4.85 -3.84
C GLU A 139 15.12 3.53 -3.40
N ARG A 140 14.19 3.61 -2.44
CA ARG A 140 13.53 2.41 -1.92
C ARG A 140 12.63 1.74 -2.95
N ALA A 141 11.99 2.49 -3.84
CA ALA A 141 11.20 1.94 -4.93
C ALA A 141 12.09 1.21 -5.95
N SER A 142 13.24 1.81 -6.30
CA SER A 142 14.23 1.23 -7.22
C SER A 142 14.82 -0.07 -6.69
N GLU A 143 15.18 -0.12 -5.41
CA GLU A 143 15.65 -1.35 -4.73
C GLU A 143 14.62 -2.48 -4.85
N LYS A 144 13.34 -2.17 -4.57
CA LYS A 144 12.25 -3.14 -4.72
C LYS A 144 12.05 -3.59 -6.18
N LEU A 145 12.15 -2.67 -7.13
CA LEU A 145 12.03 -2.96 -8.56
C LEU A 145 13.10 -3.95 -9.01
N ARG A 146 14.37 -3.72 -8.62
CA ARG A 146 15.48 -4.63 -8.90
C ARG A 146 15.29 -6.00 -8.24
N LYS A 147 14.78 -6.05 -7.01
CA LYS A 147 14.45 -7.31 -6.32
C LYS A 147 13.40 -8.13 -7.08
N GLU A 148 12.46 -7.48 -7.74
CA GLU A 148 11.47 -8.13 -8.61
C GLU A 148 12.07 -8.43 -10.01
N ARG A 149 13.31 -8.08 -10.31
CA ARG A 149 13.97 -8.23 -11.61
C ARG A 149 13.20 -7.55 -12.75
N GLN A 150 12.64 -6.38 -12.48
CA GLN A 150 11.83 -5.60 -13.41
C GLN A 150 12.46 -4.25 -13.71
N TYR A 151 12.06 -3.67 -14.83
CA TYR A 151 12.38 -2.31 -15.27
C TYR A 151 11.07 -1.52 -15.31
N CYS A 152 11.11 -0.23 -15.04
CA CYS A 152 9.93 0.64 -15.12
C CYS A 152 10.12 1.72 -16.18
N ARG A 153 8.99 2.16 -16.76
CA ARG A 153 8.95 3.29 -17.70
C ARG A 153 8.21 4.49 -17.14
N HIS A 154 7.21 4.28 -16.28
CA HIS A 154 6.44 5.36 -15.67
C HIS A 154 6.84 5.57 -14.21
N ILE A 155 7.26 6.80 -13.89
CA ILE A 155 7.62 7.24 -12.56
C ILE A 155 6.64 8.33 -12.16
N SER A 156 5.77 8.05 -11.19
CA SER A 156 4.78 9.00 -10.70
C SER A 156 5.15 9.46 -9.29
N VAL A 157 5.00 10.74 -9.04
CA VAL A 157 5.14 11.35 -7.72
C VAL A 157 3.80 11.91 -7.29
N PHE A 158 3.42 11.68 -6.05
CA PHE A 158 2.24 12.29 -5.46
C PHE A 158 2.59 12.97 -4.13
N ILE A 159 1.93 14.10 -3.90
CA ILE A 159 2.03 14.89 -2.67
C ILE A 159 0.63 15.22 -2.17
N LYS A 160 0.45 15.27 -0.83
CA LYS A 160 -0.86 15.55 -0.23
C LYS A 160 -0.71 16.33 1.07
N THR A 161 -1.59 17.31 1.28
CA THR A 161 -1.86 17.88 2.61
C THR A 161 -2.75 16.93 3.42
N SER A 162 -3.02 17.23 4.67
CA SER A 162 -3.89 16.39 5.51
C SER A 162 -5.37 16.63 5.18
N PRO A 163 -6.15 15.60 4.83
CA PRO A 163 -7.60 15.75 4.65
C PRO A 163 -8.35 16.00 5.96
N PHE A 164 -7.69 15.82 7.11
CA PHE A 164 -8.28 15.98 8.45
C PHE A 164 -7.96 17.34 9.10
N ALA A 165 -7.20 18.20 8.42
CA ALA A 165 -6.85 19.52 8.94
C ALA A 165 -7.96 20.52 8.59
N ALA A 166 -8.91 20.73 9.50
CA ALA A 166 -10.09 21.58 9.28
C ALA A 166 -9.78 23.05 8.93
N LYS A 167 -8.59 23.54 9.28
CA LYS A 167 -8.16 24.94 9.06
C LYS A 167 -7.16 25.10 7.90
N GLU A 168 -6.84 24.04 7.16
CA GLU A 168 -5.87 24.07 6.07
C GLU A 168 -6.55 23.64 4.76
N PRO A 169 -6.30 24.32 3.64
CA PRO A 169 -6.86 23.91 2.36
C PRO A 169 -6.30 22.53 1.98
N TYR A 170 -7.18 21.65 1.53
CA TYR A 170 -6.75 20.37 0.99
C TYR A 170 -6.11 20.56 -0.38
N TYR A 171 -4.89 20.07 -0.53
CA TYR A 171 -4.21 19.95 -1.81
C TYR A 171 -3.67 18.54 -1.97
N GLY A 172 -3.93 17.91 -3.09
CA GLY A 172 -3.36 16.62 -3.46
C GLY A 172 -3.22 16.53 -4.97
N ASN A 173 -2.01 16.24 -5.43
CA ASN A 173 -1.73 16.13 -6.85
C ASN A 173 -0.77 15.00 -7.15
N VAL A 174 -0.75 14.57 -8.42
CA VAL A 174 0.10 13.52 -8.97
C VAL A 174 0.67 13.98 -10.30
N ALA A 175 1.98 13.81 -10.50
CA ALA A 175 2.59 13.97 -11.82
C ALA A 175 3.36 12.70 -12.18
N THR A 176 3.42 12.41 -13.47
CA THR A 176 4.11 11.23 -14.01
C THR A 176 5.11 11.64 -15.07
N GLU A 177 6.35 11.15 -14.94
CA GLU A 177 7.35 11.15 -15.99
C GLU A 177 7.31 9.81 -16.71
N LYS A 178 7.37 9.88 -18.03
CA LYS A 178 7.46 8.71 -18.91
C LYS A 178 8.82 8.66 -19.55
N LEU A 179 9.59 7.64 -19.23
CA LEU A 179 10.89 7.40 -19.85
C LEU A 179 10.72 6.73 -21.21
N LEU A 180 11.55 7.09 -22.16
CA LEU A 180 11.59 6.44 -23.47
C LEU A 180 12.10 5.00 -23.33
N THR A 181 13.17 4.81 -22.59
CA THR A 181 13.76 3.50 -22.30
C THR A 181 13.44 3.08 -20.86
N PRO A 182 12.95 1.86 -20.63
CA PRO A 182 12.73 1.35 -19.28
C PRO A 182 14.03 1.30 -18.49
N THR A 183 13.98 1.66 -17.20
CA THR A 183 15.15 1.68 -16.33
C THR A 183 14.89 0.97 -14.99
N GLN A 184 15.96 0.49 -14.36
CA GLN A 184 16.01 0.10 -12.94
C GLN A 184 17.10 0.88 -12.19
N ASP A 185 17.77 1.83 -12.89
CA ASP A 185 18.81 2.67 -12.30
C ASP A 185 18.19 3.70 -11.36
N THR A 186 18.65 3.71 -10.12
CA THR A 186 18.14 4.62 -9.10
C THR A 186 18.33 6.08 -9.47
N ARG A 187 19.41 6.41 -10.18
CA ARG A 187 19.74 7.80 -10.60
C ARG A 187 18.69 8.33 -11.59
N ASP A 188 18.29 7.51 -12.56
CA ASP A 188 17.29 7.88 -13.55
C ASP A 188 15.90 8.02 -12.92
N ILE A 189 15.57 7.11 -11.99
CA ILE A 189 14.30 7.15 -11.26
C ILE A 189 14.24 8.38 -10.35
N ILE A 190 15.33 8.74 -9.65
CA ILE A 190 15.40 9.96 -8.83
C ILE A 190 15.24 11.20 -9.71
N ALA A 191 15.95 11.29 -10.83
CA ALA A 191 15.87 12.43 -11.74
C ALA A 191 14.42 12.63 -12.26
N ALA A 192 13.80 11.56 -12.75
CA ALA A 192 12.41 11.60 -13.20
C ALA A 192 11.43 11.96 -12.05
N ALA A 193 11.64 11.41 -10.86
CA ALA A 193 10.80 11.75 -9.71
C ALA A 193 10.94 13.22 -9.29
N THR A 194 12.14 13.79 -9.35
CA THR A 194 12.36 15.21 -9.05
C THR A 194 11.66 16.11 -10.08
N MET A 195 11.77 15.81 -11.37
CA MET A 195 11.07 16.55 -12.44
C MET A 195 9.53 16.46 -12.26
N ALA A 196 9.01 15.30 -11.88
CA ALA A 196 7.59 15.14 -11.59
C ALA A 196 7.16 15.96 -10.37
N LEU A 197 7.99 16.04 -9.33
CA LEU A 197 7.71 16.85 -8.14
C LEU A 197 7.63 18.33 -8.46
N GLU A 198 8.55 18.86 -9.27
CA GLU A 198 8.58 20.28 -9.67
C GLU A 198 7.24 20.74 -10.29
N ARG A 199 6.60 19.88 -11.06
CA ARG A 199 5.31 20.21 -11.71
C ARG A 199 4.14 20.29 -10.76
N ILE A 200 4.19 19.65 -9.61
CA ILE A 200 3.06 19.58 -8.66
C ILE A 200 3.34 20.29 -7.35
N TRP A 201 4.56 20.75 -7.12
CA TRP A 201 4.89 21.55 -5.95
C TRP A 201 4.10 22.88 -5.95
N ARG A 202 3.64 23.29 -4.80
CA ARG A 202 3.06 24.60 -4.52
C ARG A 202 3.56 25.09 -3.18
N ASP A 203 4.00 26.33 -3.16
CA ASP A 203 4.36 27.03 -1.92
C ASP A 203 3.13 27.21 -1.00
N GLU A 204 3.35 27.58 0.23
CA GLU A 204 2.32 27.85 1.25
C GLU A 204 1.44 26.66 1.64
N HIS A 205 1.77 25.46 1.20
CA HIS A 205 1.08 24.24 1.59
C HIS A 205 1.89 23.43 2.61
N ARG A 206 1.18 22.82 3.58
CA ARG A 206 1.78 21.97 4.61
C ARG A 206 1.56 20.50 4.27
N TYR A 207 2.53 19.91 3.59
CA TYR A 207 2.42 18.55 3.09
C TYR A 207 2.52 17.53 4.23
N ALA A 208 1.54 16.63 4.29
CA ALA A 208 1.46 15.57 5.30
C ALA A 208 1.91 14.21 4.77
N LYS A 209 1.92 14.01 3.44
CA LYS A 209 2.30 12.75 2.81
C LYS A 209 2.85 12.97 1.41
N ALA A 210 3.88 12.20 1.09
CA ALA A 210 4.39 12.08 -0.28
C ALA A 210 4.78 10.64 -0.61
N GLY A 211 4.98 10.36 -1.89
CA GLY A 211 5.44 9.06 -2.35
C GLY A 211 5.76 9.00 -3.82
N VAL A 212 6.49 7.94 -4.15
CA VAL A 212 6.85 7.56 -5.52
C VAL A 212 6.14 6.26 -5.87
N MET A 213 5.67 6.19 -7.10
CA MET A 213 4.96 5.05 -7.66
C MET A 213 5.58 4.70 -9.02
N LEU A 214 6.04 3.46 -9.15
CA LEU A 214 6.61 2.92 -10.38
C LEU A 214 5.58 2.03 -11.06
N ASN A 215 5.43 2.20 -12.37
CA ASN A 215 4.48 1.46 -13.20
C ASN A 215 5.10 1.16 -14.58
N ASP A 216 4.32 0.46 -15.41
CA ASP A 216 4.71 0.04 -16.76
C ASP A 216 6.00 -0.77 -16.71
N PHE A 217 5.88 -1.97 -16.12
CA PHE A 217 7.01 -2.84 -15.88
C PHE A 217 7.28 -3.77 -17.06
N THR A 218 8.57 -3.95 -17.35
CA THR A 218 9.09 -4.92 -18.33
C THR A 218 10.11 -5.82 -17.65
N GLY A 219 10.18 -7.08 -18.10
CA GLY A 219 11.21 -8.02 -17.62
C GLY A 219 12.61 -7.72 -18.18
N SER A 220 13.64 -8.32 -17.57
CA SER A 220 15.00 -8.29 -18.09
C SER A 220 15.05 -9.04 -19.42
N GLY A 221 15.31 -8.36 -20.53
CA GLY A 221 15.39 -8.94 -21.86
C GLY A 221 14.38 -8.38 -22.88
N VAL A 222 13.43 -7.55 -22.44
CA VAL A 222 12.45 -6.87 -23.30
C VAL A 222 12.70 -5.36 -23.27
N SER A 223 13.97 -4.94 -23.37
CA SER A 223 14.29 -3.52 -23.58
C SER A 223 14.37 -3.28 -25.09
N GLN A 224 13.27 -2.84 -25.67
CA GLN A 224 13.29 -2.30 -27.01
C GLN A 224 13.94 -0.92 -26.94
N LEU A 225 15.21 -0.85 -27.29
CA LEU A 225 15.91 0.42 -27.48
C LEU A 225 15.27 1.15 -28.67
N GLN A 226 14.89 2.40 -28.46
CA GLN A 226 14.42 3.22 -29.57
C GLN A 226 15.62 3.75 -30.34
N LEU A 227 15.57 3.63 -31.67
CA LEU A 227 16.63 4.05 -32.56
C LEU A 227 16.98 5.56 -32.44
N PHE A 228 16.05 6.35 -31.93
CA PHE A 228 16.17 7.81 -31.73
C PHE A 228 16.28 8.22 -30.26
N ASP A 229 16.71 7.30 -29.36
CA ASP A 229 16.87 7.63 -27.94
C ASP A 229 18.15 8.46 -27.76
N GLU A 230 17.97 9.75 -27.49
CA GLU A 230 19.06 10.69 -27.20
C GLU A 230 19.75 10.39 -25.85
N ARG A 231 19.17 9.53 -25.03
CA ARG A 231 19.70 9.15 -23.71
C ARG A 231 19.84 7.63 -23.61
N PRO A 232 20.93 7.07 -24.14
CA PRO A 232 21.17 5.64 -24.03
C PRO A 232 21.28 5.22 -22.55
N PRO A 233 21.00 3.95 -22.23
CA PRO A 233 21.23 3.40 -20.89
C PRO A 233 22.66 3.69 -20.42
N ARG A 234 22.81 4.10 -19.15
CA ARG A 234 24.14 4.38 -18.60
C ARG A 234 25.02 3.13 -18.65
N PRO A 235 26.25 3.22 -19.14
CA PRO A 235 27.18 2.08 -19.14
C PRO A 235 27.40 1.61 -17.69
N HIS A 236 27.53 0.29 -17.50
CA HIS A 236 27.73 -0.36 -16.19
C HIS A 236 26.70 -0.05 -15.12
N SER A 237 25.48 0.36 -15.53
CA SER A 237 24.40 0.69 -14.58
C SER A 237 23.97 -0.52 -13.73
N ALA A 238 23.84 -1.69 -14.36
CA ALA A 238 23.40 -2.90 -13.66
C ALA A 238 24.43 -3.36 -12.61
N GLU A 239 25.72 -3.33 -12.96
CA GLU A 239 26.82 -3.68 -12.06
C GLU A 239 26.90 -2.73 -10.88
N LEU A 240 26.82 -1.42 -11.12
CA LEU A 240 26.81 -0.40 -10.07
C LEU A 240 25.63 -0.60 -9.10
N MET A 241 24.43 -0.81 -9.63
CA MET A 241 23.25 -1.03 -8.78
C MET A 241 23.36 -2.33 -7.97
N LYS A 242 23.94 -3.37 -8.54
CA LYS A 242 24.20 -4.65 -7.83
C LYS A 242 25.20 -4.47 -6.68
N VAL A 243 26.28 -3.73 -6.89
CA VAL A 243 27.27 -3.43 -5.84
C VAL A 243 26.62 -2.60 -4.72
N LEU A 244 25.86 -1.55 -5.07
CA LEU A 244 25.16 -0.70 -4.12
C LEU A 244 24.16 -1.51 -3.27
N ASP A 245 23.35 -2.35 -3.91
CA ASP A 245 22.42 -3.24 -3.20
C ASP A 245 23.17 -4.24 -2.31
N GLY A 246 24.32 -4.78 -2.78
CA GLY A 246 25.17 -5.67 -2.00
C GLY A 246 25.70 -5.03 -0.73
N ILE A 247 26.24 -3.81 -0.82
CA ILE A 247 26.72 -3.06 0.37
C ILE A 247 25.56 -2.83 1.35
N ASN A 248 24.41 -2.38 0.85
CA ASN A 248 23.24 -2.06 1.67
C ASN A 248 22.60 -3.28 2.36
N HIS A 249 22.84 -4.49 1.85
CA HIS A 249 22.36 -5.75 2.45
C HIS A 249 23.41 -6.48 3.29
N SER A 250 24.68 -6.12 3.19
CA SER A 250 25.78 -6.80 3.89
C SER A 250 25.76 -6.60 5.42
N GLY A 251 25.08 -5.55 5.92
CA GLY A 251 25.13 -5.17 7.34
C GLY A 251 26.39 -4.38 7.73
N LEU A 252 27.40 -4.26 6.86
CA LEU A 252 28.66 -3.56 7.14
C LEU A 252 28.54 -2.04 7.06
N GLY A 253 27.53 -1.52 6.39
CA GLY A 253 27.30 -0.09 6.23
C GLY A 253 26.14 0.18 5.28
N LYS A 254 25.89 1.47 5.01
CA LYS A 254 24.85 1.90 4.05
C LYS A 254 25.37 2.99 3.16
N VAL A 255 25.09 2.86 1.88
CA VAL A 255 25.38 3.86 0.84
C VAL A 255 24.04 4.36 0.31
N TRP A 256 23.92 5.67 0.14
CA TRP A 256 22.73 6.31 -0.42
C TRP A 256 23.11 7.49 -1.32
N PHE A 257 22.17 7.97 -2.11
CA PHE A 257 22.37 9.11 -2.98
C PHE A 257 22.24 10.42 -2.19
N ALA A 258 23.14 11.37 -2.44
CA ALA A 258 23.21 12.64 -1.72
C ALA A 258 21.87 13.44 -1.74
N GLY A 259 21.09 13.28 -2.81
CA GLY A 259 19.77 13.91 -2.91
C GLY A 259 18.76 13.56 -1.79
N ARG A 260 19.03 12.52 -1.01
CA ARG A 260 18.22 12.15 0.16
C ARG A 260 18.46 13.01 1.38
N GLY A 261 19.59 13.73 1.47
CA GLY A 261 20.03 14.42 2.68
C GLY A 261 20.57 13.48 3.76
N ILE A 262 21.08 14.04 4.85
CA ILE A 262 21.76 13.28 5.92
C ILE A 262 20.87 13.13 7.16
N ALA A 263 20.17 14.18 7.60
CA ALA A 263 19.37 14.19 8.84
C ALA A 263 17.97 14.76 8.60
N PRO A 264 17.06 14.01 7.97
CA PRO A 264 15.73 14.52 7.67
C PRO A 264 14.84 14.62 8.93
N GLU A 265 14.34 15.81 9.23
CA GLU A 265 13.46 16.11 10.36
C GLU A 265 12.01 15.57 10.14
N TRP A 266 11.63 15.32 8.91
CA TRP A 266 10.30 14.86 8.52
C TRP A 266 10.04 13.38 8.75
N GLN A 267 10.99 12.64 9.32
CA GLN A 267 10.79 11.19 9.56
C GLN A 267 9.56 10.92 10.41
N MET A 268 8.93 9.79 10.16
CA MET A 268 7.79 9.35 10.95
C MET A 268 8.20 9.14 12.41
N LYS A 269 7.50 9.80 13.33
CA LYS A 269 7.68 9.59 14.76
C LYS A 269 7.39 8.15 15.15
N ARG A 270 8.32 7.52 15.88
CA ARG A 270 8.22 6.13 16.36
C ARG A 270 8.45 6.11 17.86
N GLU A 271 7.56 6.76 18.60
CA GLU A 271 7.71 6.96 20.04
C GLU A 271 7.24 5.74 20.86
N MET A 272 6.45 4.84 20.24
CA MET A 272 5.88 3.66 20.90
C MET A 272 6.27 2.37 20.17
N LEU A 273 7.58 2.12 20.11
CA LEU A 273 8.09 0.83 19.60
C LEU A 273 8.10 -0.19 20.75
N SER A 274 7.57 -1.37 20.48
CA SER A 274 7.81 -2.52 21.37
C SER A 274 9.30 -2.92 21.32
N PRO A 275 9.83 -3.50 22.41
CA PRO A 275 11.17 -4.07 22.38
C PRO A 275 11.33 -5.10 21.25
N ALA A 276 12.54 -5.20 20.73
CA ALA A 276 12.85 -6.08 19.60
C ALA A 276 13.33 -7.47 20.07
N TYR A 277 12.51 -8.17 20.83
CA TYR A 277 12.82 -9.44 21.50
C TYR A 277 13.40 -10.53 20.60
N THR A 278 13.13 -10.52 19.31
CA THR A 278 13.58 -11.54 18.36
C THR A 278 14.81 -11.14 17.56
N THR A 279 15.25 -9.87 17.66
CA THR A 279 16.31 -9.33 16.80
C THR A 279 17.37 -8.53 17.56
N ARG A 280 17.18 -8.28 18.86
CA ARG A 280 18.10 -7.51 19.67
C ARG A 280 18.27 -8.15 21.05
N TRP A 281 19.47 -8.64 21.36
CA TRP A 281 19.77 -9.31 22.63
C TRP A 281 19.55 -8.44 23.86
N SER A 282 19.86 -7.17 23.79
CA SER A 282 19.66 -6.21 24.90
C SER A 282 18.18 -5.98 25.25
N ASP A 283 17.26 -6.36 24.38
CA ASP A 283 15.83 -6.15 24.59
C ASP A 283 15.13 -7.41 25.15
N ILE A 284 15.85 -8.50 25.31
CA ILE A 284 15.31 -9.76 25.89
C ILE A 284 15.10 -9.53 27.39
N PRO A 285 13.92 -9.85 27.95
CA PRO A 285 13.68 -9.78 29.39
C PRO A 285 14.63 -10.67 30.17
N GLU A 286 15.27 -10.11 31.20
CA GLU A 286 16.09 -10.90 32.12
C GLU A 286 15.19 -11.67 33.10
N ALA A 287 15.37 -13.00 33.16
CA ALA A 287 14.75 -13.81 34.20
C ALA A 287 15.55 -13.63 35.50
N LYS A 288 14.92 -13.02 36.51
CA LYS A 288 15.49 -12.97 37.87
C LYS A 288 15.12 -14.27 38.58
N LEU A 289 16.12 -14.99 39.04
CA LEU A 289 15.90 -16.10 40.00
C LEU A 289 15.47 -15.45 41.32
N ALA A 290 14.32 -15.89 41.85
CA ALA A 290 13.79 -15.48 43.14
C ALA A 290 14.56 -16.15 44.29
#